data_d86b2763cc2a4924fabc5bccf7cae060
#
_entry.id   d86b2763cc2a4924fabc5bccf7cae060
#
_cell.length_a   1.000
_cell.length_b   1.000
_cell.length_c   1.000
_cell.angle_alpha   90.00
_cell.angle_beta   90.00
_cell.angle_gamma   90.00
#
_symmetry.space_group_name_H-M   'P 1'
#
loop_
_entity.id
_entity.type
_entity.pdbx_description
1 polymer ?
#
loop_
_entity_poly.entity_id
_entity_poly.type
_entity_poly.pdbx_seq_one_letter_code
_entity_poly.pdbx_strand_id
1 'polypeptide(L)'
;MVWGREDFLQDKKIRGLLGFLGTCWDFRDTASLKACLTLLWSCSPETVERARAACSRAESVEALSTLLEGEAALRPWLERLERYCAPAQREKPLSLLKLWEQEEGGGEPLEKLKNMAVFYSSLGDFLQDLSQGEEGDLRRAGGKGYRSGAVQVMTLHAAKGLEFPVVFLAGASRGVIPLESPGRENDPQEERRLFYVGMTRAKEELVLLSWGEASPFLGDIPSQQLQQETVPLKERPAEQLSLF
;
A
#
# COMPACT_ATOMS: atom_id res chain seq x y z
N MET A 1 6.62 4.22 -18.08
CA MET A 1 7.51 4.66 -17.00
C MET A 1 6.68 4.56 -15.73
N VAL A 2 6.90 3.50 -14.94
CA VAL A 2 6.21 3.33 -13.66
C VAL A 2 6.96 4.20 -12.67
N TRP A 3 6.35 5.31 -12.27
CA TRP A 3 6.92 6.20 -11.28
C TRP A 3 6.94 5.52 -9.92
N GLY A 4 8.12 5.38 -9.38
CA GLY A 4 8.55 4.77 -8.16
C GLY A 4 7.60 4.77 -6.97
N ARG A 5 6.98 3.60 -6.78
CA ARG A 5 6.30 3.26 -5.52
C ARG A 5 7.33 3.07 -4.39
N GLU A 6 8.56 2.76 -4.76
CA GLU A 6 9.63 2.42 -3.81
C GLU A 6 10.36 3.63 -3.23
N ASP A 7 10.51 4.73 -3.97
CA ASP A 7 11.34 5.85 -3.54
C ASP A 7 10.85 6.52 -2.25
N PHE A 8 9.54 6.75 -2.09
CA PHE A 8 9.06 7.45 -0.90
C PHE A 8 9.10 6.60 0.38
N LEU A 9 9.01 5.26 0.27
CA LEU A 9 9.19 4.36 1.41
C LEU A 9 10.63 4.29 1.89
N GLN A 10 11.59 4.66 1.03
CA GLN A 10 13.00 4.81 1.39
C GLN A 10 13.30 6.17 2.05
N ASP A 11 12.36 7.11 2.02
CA ASP A 11 12.50 8.38 2.72
C ASP A 11 12.78 8.16 4.20
N LYS A 12 13.78 8.86 4.72
CA LYS A 12 14.26 8.69 6.10
C LYS A 12 13.17 8.96 7.14
N LYS A 13 12.35 9.99 6.91
CA LYS A 13 11.26 10.35 7.83
C LYS A 13 10.13 9.32 7.78
N ILE A 14 9.79 8.84 6.58
CA ILE A 14 8.76 7.80 6.41
C ILE A 14 9.20 6.49 7.06
N ARG A 15 10.44 6.06 6.84
CA ARG A 15 10.97 4.86 7.50
C ARG A 15 10.98 4.98 9.02
N GLY A 16 11.36 6.16 9.52
CA GLY A 16 11.33 6.44 10.95
C GLY A 16 9.90 6.41 11.51
N LEU A 17 8.94 7.02 10.79
CA LEU A 17 7.53 7.03 11.17
C LEU A 17 6.93 5.62 11.16
N LEU A 18 7.20 4.82 10.14
CA LEU A 18 6.75 3.42 10.09
C LEU A 18 7.34 2.61 11.23
N GLY A 19 8.63 2.80 11.54
CA GLY A 19 9.25 2.21 12.71
C GLY A 19 8.61 2.67 14.03
N PHE A 20 8.23 3.94 14.14
CA PHE A 20 7.52 4.45 15.32
C PHE A 20 6.13 3.81 15.46
N LEU A 21 5.35 3.77 14.40
CA LEU A 21 4.04 3.13 14.40
C LEU A 21 4.14 1.63 14.66
N GLY A 22 5.18 0.95 14.12
CA GLY A 22 5.47 -0.44 14.43
C GLY A 22 5.75 -0.67 15.91
N THR A 23 6.53 0.23 16.53
CA THR A 23 6.80 0.19 17.98
C THR A 23 5.53 0.46 18.80
N CYS A 24 4.63 1.34 18.35
CA CYS A 24 3.35 1.56 19.02
C CYS A 24 2.42 0.34 18.90
N TRP A 25 2.52 -0.43 17.82
CA TRP A 25 1.77 -1.66 17.62
C TRP A 25 2.32 -2.81 18.47
N ASP A 26 3.64 -3.00 18.42
CA ASP A 26 4.38 -3.96 19.24
C ASP A 26 5.74 -3.37 19.66
N PHE A 27 5.86 -2.91 20.89
CA PHE A 27 7.12 -2.34 21.39
C PHE A 27 8.24 -3.37 21.63
N ARG A 28 7.97 -4.67 21.41
CA ARG A 28 8.97 -5.74 21.36
C ARG A 28 9.58 -5.92 19.98
N ASP A 29 9.00 -5.29 18.95
CA ASP A 29 9.59 -5.29 17.61
C ASP A 29 10.89 -4.46 17.59
N THR A 30 12.00 -5.18 17.66
CA THR A 30 13.33 -4.59 17.74
C THR A 30 13.76 -3.84 16.48
N ALA A 31 13.25 -4.25 15.31
CA ALA A 31 13.56 -3.61 14.03
C ALA A 31 12.88 -2.24 13.94
N SER A 32 11.59 -2.19 14.25
CA SER A 32 10.80 -0.96 14.32
C SER A 32 11.34 0.01 15.35
N LEU A 33 11.66 -0.47 16.56
CA LEU A 33 12.27 0.32 17.62
C LEU A 33 13.60 0.96 17.18
N LYS A 34 14.50 0.16 16.61
CA LYS A 34 15.77 0.66 16.09
C LYS A 34 15.58 1.70 15.00
N ALA A 35 14.68 1.44 14.05
CA ALA A 35 14.43 2.36 12.95
C ALA A 35 13.93 3.71 13.46
N CYS A 36 12.92 3.75 14.33
CA CYS A 36 12.37 5.01 14.83
C CYS A 36 13.38 5.79 15.67
N LEU A 37 14.03 5.16 16.65
CA LEU A 37 14.99 5.85 17.54
C LEU A 37 16.18 6.41 16.78
N THR A 38 16.68 5.69 15.78
CA THR A 38 17.81 6.15 14.97
C THR A 38 17.40 7.25 13.97
N LEU A 39 16.26 7.09 13.30
CA LEU A 39 15.89 7.94 12.17
C LEU A 39 15.13 9.22 12.58
N LEU A 40 14.30 9.16 13.63
CA LEU A 40 13.53 10.31 14.10
C LEU A 40 14.19 11.02 15.28
N TRP A 41 14.74 10.27 16.24
CA TRP A 41 15.30 10.84 17.45
C TRP A 41 16.84 10.87 17.48
N SER A 42 17.50 10.37 16.43
CA SER A 42 18.97 10.39 16.29
C SER A 42 19.70 9.80 17.52
N CYS A 43 19.09 8.80 18.16
CA CYS A 43 19.65 8.16 19.32
C CYS A 43 20.93 7.38 19.00
N SER A 44 21.86 7.36 19.96
CA SER A 44 23.09 6.57 19.84
C SER A 44 22.78 5.05 19.89
N PRO A 45 23.65 4.20 19.32
CA PRO A 45 23.48 2.75 19.41
C PRO A 45 23.32 2.23 20.83
N GLU A 46 24.01 2.82 21.79
CA GLU A 46 23.92 2.48 23.21
C GLU A 46 22.55 2.82 23.81
N THR A 47 21.99 3.99 23.44
CA THR A 47 20.64 4.40 23.85
C THR A 47 19.59 3.48 23.26
N VAL A 48 19.74 3.08 21.99
CA VAL A 48 18.84 2.11 21.33
C VAL A 48 18.87 0.76 22.04
N GLU A 49 20.05 0.26 22.42
CA GLU A 49 20.18 -1.01 23.17
C GLU A 49 19.54 -0.94 24.56
N ARG A 50 19.68 0.19 25.27
CA ARG A 50 18.98 0.39 26.54
C ARG A 50 17.47 0.39 26.39
N ALA A 51 16.96 1.10 25.38
CA ALA A 51 15.53 1.08 25.05
C ALA A 51 15.06 -0.34 24.73
N ARG A 52 15.81 -1.09 23.90
CA ARG A 52 15.50 -2.48 23.55
C ARG A 52 15.43 -3.39 24.78
N ALA A 53 16.41 -3.29 25.67
CA ALA A 53 16.43 -4.07 26.90
C ALA A 53 15.25 -3.72 27.85
N ALA A 54 14.82 -2.47 27.87
CA ALA A 54 13.64 -2.05 28.64
C ALA A 54 12.35 -2.57 27.99
N CYS A 55 12.19 -2.44 26.66
CA CYS A 55 11.03 -2.94 25.92
C CYS A 55 10.83 -4.46 26.07
N SER A 56 11.91 -5.24 26.13
CA SER A 56 11.82 -6.71 26.35
C SER A 56 11.28 -7.09 27.73
N ARG A 57 11.34 -6.19 28.71
CA ARG A 57 10.94 -6.40 30.10
C ARG A 57 9.63 -5.71 30.47
N ALA A 58 9.27 -4.67 29.73
CA ALA A 58 8.07 -3.91 29.99
C ALA A 58 6.82 -4.67 29.53
N GLU A 59 5.76 -4.60 30.34
CA GLU A 59 4.44 -5.15 29.99
C GLU A 59 3.47 -4.04 29.54
N SER A 60 3.81 -2.79 29.79
CA SER A 60 3.03 -1.62 29.38
C SER A 60 3.93 -0.41 29.10
N VAL A 61 3.36 0.64 28.52
CA VAL A 61 4.09 1.90 28.25
C VAL A 61 4.46 2.60 29.56
N GLU A 62 3.63 2.53 30.57
CA GLU A 62 3.90 3.09 31.91
C GLU A 62 5.08 2.37 32.58
N ALA A 63 5.12 1.03 32.48
CA ALA A 63 6.26 0.25 32.98
C ALA A 63 7.55 0.58 32.21
N LEU A 64 7.44 0.80 30.90
CA LEU A 64 8.56 1.21 30.05
C LEU A 64 9.09 2.58 30.47
N SER A 65 8.21 3.57 30.69
CA SER A 65 8.57 4.90 31.18
C SER A 65 9.30 4.84 32.51
N THR A 66 8.86 3.97 33.43
CA THR A 66 9.54 3.74 34.73
C THR A 66 10.92 3.11 34.55
N LEU A 67 11.06 2.10 33.67
CA LEU A 67 12.34 1.43 33.41
C LEU A 67 13.39 2.35 32.76
N LEU A 68 12.96 3.39 32.07
CA LEU A 68 13.77 4.36 31.36
C LEU A 68 13.81 5.72 32.09
N GLU A 69 13.34 5.77 33.33
CA GLU A 69 13.42 6.98 34.15
C GLU A 69 14.89 7.44 34.29
N GLY A 70 15.14 8.70 33.92
CA GLY A 70 16.50 9.25 33.88
C GLY A 70 17.18 9.25 32.50
N GLU A 71 16.66 8.55 31.52
CA GLU A 71 17.18 8.55 30.13
C GLU A 71 16.62 9.77 29.36
N ALA A 72 17.23 10.94 29.55
CA ALA A 72 16.77 12.20 28.96
C ALA A 72 16.63 12.15 27.42
N ALA A 73 17.51 11.38 26.75
CA ALA A 73 17.47 11.22 25.29
C ALA A 73 16.22 10.46 24.79
N LEU A 74 15.59 9.65 25.63
CA LEU A 74 14.39 8.86 25.27
C LEU A 74 13.08 9.53 25.68
N ARG A 75 13.13 10.60 26.47
CA ARG A 75 11.93 11.28 26.96
C ARG A 75 10.97 11.71 25.83
N PRO A 76 11.42 12.38 24.74
CA PRO A 76 10.50 12.79 23.67
C PRO A 76 9.83 11.59 22.96
N TRP A 77 10.53 10.47 22.86
CA TRP A 77 9.99 9.23 22.32
C TRP A 77 8.95 8.60 23.25
N LEU A 78 9.22 8.52 24.58
CA LEU A 78 8.29 8.00 25.57
C LEU A 78 7.00 8.80 25.65
N GLU A 79 7.08 10.13 25.70
CA GLU A 79 5.91 11.03 25.70
C GLU A 79 5.05 10.82 24.45
N ARG A 80 5.68 10.48 23.33
CA ARG A 80 4.97 10.18 22.10
C ARG A 80 4.35 8.78 22.10
N LEU A 81 5.05 7.77 22.64
CA LEU A 81 4.48 6.42 22.81
C LEU A 81 3.21 6.45 23.67
N GLU A 82 3.21 7.16 24.78
CA GLU A 82 2.02 7.29 25.65
C GLU A 82 0.82 7.81 24.89
N ARG A 83 1.02 8.72 23.94
CA ARG A 83 -0.03 9.31 23.12
C ARG A 83 -0.52 8.40 22.00
N TYR A 84 0.37 7.61 21.41
CA TYR A 84 0.07 6.86 20.18
C TYR A 84 -0.25 5.38 20.40
N CYS A 85 0.25 4.74 21.47
CA CYS A 85 0.07 3.29 21.66
C CYS A 85 -1.40 2.88 21.79
N ALA A 86 -2.20 3.60 22.57
CA ALA A 86 -3.62 3.26 22.72
C ALA A 86 -4.42 3.50 21.41
N PRO A 87 -4.26 4.64 20.70
CA PRO A 87 -4.82 4.82 19.36
C PRO A 87 -4.34 3.79 18.33
N ALA A 88 -3.07 3.39 18.37
CA ALA A 88 -2.50 2.41 17.44
C ALA A 88 -3.25 1.07 17.44
N GLN A 89 -3.79 0.67 18.60
CA GLN A 89 -4.53 -0.58 18.76
C GLN A 89 -6.02 -0.49 18.32
N ARG A 90 -6.57 0.72 18.18
CA ARG A 90 -8.01 0.93 18.00
C ARG A 90 -8.38 1.71 16.75
N GLU A 91 -7.50 2.61 16.33
CA GLU A 91 -7.80 3.52 15.24
C GLU A 91 -7.25 3.01 13.91
N LYS A 92 -7.79 3.56 12.81
CA LYS A 92 -7.29 3.29 11.47
C LYS A 92 -5.92 3.95 11.26
N PRO A 93 -5.03 3.35 10.45
CA PRO A 93 -3.71 3.91 10.17
C PRO A 93 -3.78 5.37 9.69
N LEU A 94 -4.79 5.70 8.88
CA LEU A 94 -5.00 7.05 8.37
C LEU A 94 -5.19 8.09 9.49
N SER A 95 -5.88 7.74 10.58
CA SER A 95 -6.08 8.64 11.73
C SER A 95 -4.75 8.95 12.41
N LEU A 96 -3.90 7.94 12.59
CA LEU A 96 -2.58 8.09 13.19
C LEU A 96 -1.64 8.94 12.32
N LEU A 97 -1.68 8.75 11.00
CA LEU A 97 -0.89 9.55 10.06
C LEU A 97 -1.35 11.01 10.01
N LYS A 98 -2.66 11.28 10.13
CA LYS A 98 -3.19 12.64 10.26
C LYS A 98 -2.78 13.30 11.58
N LEU A 99 -2.81 12.56 12.68
CA LEU A 99 -2.33 13.04 13.97
C LEU A 99 -0.84 13.41 13.89
N TRP A 100 -0.04 12.54 13.28
CA TRP A 100 1.39 12.80 13.04
C TRP A 100 1.62 14.06 12.21
N GLU A 101 0.84 14.23 11.14
CA GLU A 101 0.94 15.40 10.28
C GLU A 101 0.64 16.72 11.02
N GLN A 102 -0.33 16.69 11.92
CA GLN A 102 -0.66 17.87 12.75
C GLN A 102 0.47 18.25 13.70
N GLU A 103 1.25 17.28 14.17
CA GLU A 103 2.33 17.49 15.13
C GLU A 103 3.67 17.80 14.47
N GLU A 104 4.01 17.11 13.37
CA GLU A 104 5.35 17.15 12.75
C GLU A 104 5.35 17.80 11.36
N GLY A 105 4.18 18.16 10.88
CA GLY A 105 4.00 18.63 9.51
C GLY A 105 3.88 17.53 8.48
N GLY A 106 3.48 17.93 7.27
CA GLY A 106 3.25 17.05 6.14
C GLY A 106 4.38 17.07 5.11
N GLY A 107 4.07 16.52 3.94
CA GLY A 107 4.93 16.50 2.76
C GLY A 107 4.48 15.44 1.78
N GLU A 108 4.96 15.51 0.54
CA GLU A 108 4.57 14.58 -0.52
C GLU A 108 4.72 13.09 -0.12
N PRO A 109 5.83 12.66 0.55
CA PRO A 109 5.96 11.27 0.99
C PRO A 109 4.89 10.84 1.99
N LEU A 110 4.51 11.72 2.93
CA LEU A 110 3.46 11.44 3.91
C LEU A 110 2.07 11.39 3.26
N GLU A 111 1.81 12.26 2.27
CA GLU A 111 0.57 12.20 1.49
C GLU A 111 0.42 10.87 0.75
N LYS A 112 1.50 10.38 0.12
CA LYS A 112 1.51 9.06 -0.52
C LYS A 112 1.20 7.95 0.50
N LEU A 113 1.81 8.00 1.69
CA LEU A 113 1.56 7.04 2.75
C LEU A 113 0.11 7.10 3.26
N LYS A 114 -0.46 8.29 3.44
CA LYS A 114 -1.87 8.48 3.82
C LYS A 114 -2.83 7.91 2.77
N ASN A 115 -2.54 8.12 1.49
CA ASN A 115 -3.33 7.58 0.40
C ASN A 115 -3.34 6.03 0.39
N MET A 116 -2.23 5.39 0.76
CA MET A 116 -2.19 3.94 0.96
C MET A 116 -2.98 3.51 2.20
N ALA A 117 -2.82 4.23 3.31
CA ALA A 117 -3.43 3.91 4.60
C ALA A 117 -4.97 3.94 4.58
N VAL A 118 -5.59 4.64 3.61
CA VAL A 118 -7.06 4.71 3.45
C VAL A 118 -7.69 3.32 3.33
N PHE A 119 -6.96 2.34 2.77
CA PHE A 119 -7.48 1.01 2.46
C PHE A 119 -7.42 0.04 3.64
N TYR A 120 -6.82 0.43 4.76
CA TYR A 120 -6.61 -0.44 5.90
C TYR A 120 -7.51 -0.07 7.07
N SER A 121 -8.03 -1.09 7.73
CA SER A 121 -8.84 -0.96 8.94
C SER A 121 -8.03 -1.11 10.22
N SER A 122 -6.85 -1.73 10.15
CA SER A 122 -5.94 -1.95 11.27
C SER A 122 -4.51 -1.52 10.92
N LEU A 123 -3.80 -1.02 11.94
CA LEU A 123 -2.40 -0.65 11.79
C LEU A 123 -1.53 -1.89 11.53
N GLY A 124 -1.82 -3.03 12.16
CA GLY A 124 -1.08 -4.27 11.99
C GLY A 124 -1.06 -4.74 10.53
N ASP A 125 -2.24 -4.80 9.88
CA ASP A 125 -2.35 -5.20 8.48
C ASP A 125 -1.60 -4.23 7.57
N PHE A 126 -1.70 -2.93 7.84
CA PHE A 126 -1.00 -1.90 7.09
C PHE A 126 0.52 -2.06 7.14
N LEU A 127 1.07 -2.25 8.35
CA LEU A 127 2.51 -2.43 8.56
C LEU A 127 3.00 -3.76 7.97
N GLN A 128 2.22 -4.83 8.10
CA GLN A 128 2.55 -6.14 7.54
C GLN A 128 2.67 -6.08 6.02
N ASP A 129 1.70 -5.47 5.34
CA ASP A 129 1.72 -5.35 3.87
C ASP A 129 2.88 -4.48 3.38
N LEU A 130 3.23 -3.41 4.12
CA LEU A 130 4.38 -2.58 3.80
C LEU A 130 5.71 -3.32 4.00
N SER A 131 5.80 -4.23 4.97
CA SER A 131 7.01 -4.98 5.29
C SER A 131 7.29 -6.12 4.31
N GLN A 132 6.25 -6.72 3.75
CA GLN A 132 6.37 -7.87 2.85
C GLN A 132 6.87 -7.50 1.46
N GLY A 133 6.89 -6.19 1.10
CA GLY A 133 7.58 -5.68 -0.09
C GLY A 133 7.15 -6.27 -1.43
N GLU A 134 6.13 -7.11 -1.45
CA GLU A 134 5.66 -7.73 -2.67
C GLU A 134 4.87 -6.72 -3.51
N GLU A 135 5.46 -6.33 -4.61
CA GLU A 135 4.78 -5.59 -5.66
C GLU A 135 3.50 -6.33 -6.06
N GLY A 136 2.37 -5.82 -5.64
CA GLY A 136 1.07 -6.25 -6.15
C GLY A 136 0.08 -6.80 -5.14
N ASP A 137 0.51 -7.42 -4.05
CA ASP A 137 -0.40 -7.89 -3.02
C ASP A 137 -0.60 -6.87 -1.89
N LEU A 138 -1.12 -5.70 -2.24
CA LEU A 138 -1.89 -4.93 -1.27
C LEU A 138 -3.10 -5.80 -0.90
N ARG A 139 -2.91 -6.68 0.07
CA ARG A 139 -4.03 -7.38 0.69
C ARG A 139 -4.93 -6.30 1.24
N ARG A 140 -5.99 -6.07 0.52
CA ARG A 140 -7.06 -5.25 1.03
C ARG A 140 -7.65 -6.02 2.16
N ALA A 141 -7.37 -5.55 3.37
CA ALA A 141 -8.12 -5.97 4.53
C ALA A 141 -9.59 -5.93 4.12
N GLY A 142 -10.22 -7.10 4.13
CA GLY A 142 -11.60 -7.29 3.69
C GLY A 142 -12.57 -6.46 4.51
N GLY A 143 -12.77 -5.26 4.09
CA GLY A 143 -13.68 -4.31 4.69
C GLY A 143 -14.15 -3.35 3.63
N LYS A 144 -15.35 -3.59 3.10
CA LYS A 144 -16.18 -2.73 2.27
C LYS A 144 -15.95 -1.24 2.52
N GLY A 145 -14.93 -0.68 1.88
CA GLY A 145 -14.65 0.75 1.94
C GLY A 145 -14.51 1.33 0.55
N TYR A 146 -15.51 1.08 -0.32
CA TYR A 146 -15.61 1.85 -1.54
C TYR A 146 -15.83 3.30 -1.17
N ARG A 147 -14.93 4.19 -1.59
CA ARG A 147 -15.30 5.59 -1.69
C ARG A 147 -16.36 5.67 -2.78
N SER A 148 -17.62 5.85 -2.39
CA SER A 148 -18.68 6.14 -3.33
C SER A 148 -18.27 7.36 -4.16
N GLY A 149 -18.25 7.21 -5.49
CA GLY A 149 -17.91 8.30 -6.41
C GLY A 149 -16.46 8.35 -6.91
N ALA A 150 -15.60 7.36 -6.63
CA ALA A 150 -14.24 7.29 -7.19
C ALA A 150 -14.04 6.08 -8.09
N VAL A 151 -13.40 6.28 -9.26
CA VAL A 151 -12.93 5.20 -10.11
C VAL A 151 -11.63 4.64 -9.53
N GLN A 152 -11.57 3.32 -9.35
CA GLN A 152 -10.38 2.65 -8.84
C GLN A 152 -9.56 2.08 -10.00
N VAL A 153 -8.26 2.40 -10.03
CA VAL A 153 -7.32 1.86 -11.02
C VAL A 153 -6.33 0.96 -10.30
N MET A 154 -6.23 -0.31 -10.76
CA MET A 154 -5.39 -1.31 -10.09
C MET A 154 -4.92 -2.38 -11.06
N THR A 155 -3.97 -3.21 -10.64
CA THR A 155 -3.55 -4.39 -11.39
C THR A 155 -4.57 -5.53 -11.22
N LEU A 156 -4.55 -6.52 -12.13
CA LEU A 156 -5.38 -7.73 -12.02
C LEU A 156 -5.09 -8.52 -10.74
N HIS A 157 -3.82 -8.62 -10.35
CA HIS A 157 -3.43 -9.26 -9.09
C HIS A 157 -4.03 -8.54 -7.88
N ALA A 158 -3.98 -7.22 -7.88
CA ALA A 158 -4.55 -6.42 -6.80
C ALA A 158 -6.09 -6.48 -6.74
N ALA A 159 -6.75 -6.91 -7.81
CA ALA A 159 -8.21 -7.09 -7.86
C ALA A 159 -8.69 -8.43 -7.27
N LYS A 160 -7.79 -9.36 -6.97
CA LYS A 160 -8.14 -10.67 -6.41
C LYS A 160 -8.91 -10.52 -5.08
N GLY A 161 -10.06 -11.17 -4.97
CA GLY A 161 -10.92 -11.12 -3.77
C GLY A 161 -11.82 -9.89 -3.66
N LEU A 162 -11.76 -8.97 -4.63
CA LEU A 162 -12.66 -7.82 -4.69
C LEU A 162 -13.74 -8.05 -5.74
N GLU A 163 -14.79 -7.23 -5.65
CA GLU A 163 -15.88 -7.25 -6.61
C GLU A 163 -16.41 -5.82 -6.80
N PHE A 164 -16.75 -5.47 -8.05
CA PHE A 164 -17.17 -4.14 -8.44
C PHE A 164 -18.45 -4.22 -9.28
N PRO A 165 -19.36 -3.25 -9.19
CA PRO A 165 -20.52 -3.20 -10.08
C PRO A 165 -20.10 -3.21 -11.55
N VAL A 166 -19.14 -2.36 -11.93
CA VAL A 166 -18.62 -2.22 -13.28
C VAL A 166 -17.10 -2.38 -13.29
N VAL A 167 -16.56 -3.16 -14.22
CA VAL A 167 -15.13 -3.36 -14.40
C VAL A 167 -14.72 -3.03 -15.82
N PHE A 168 -13.75 -2.13 -15.96
CA PHE A 168 -13.03 -1.88 -17.21
C PHE A 168 -11.69 -2.62 -17.17
N LEU A 169 -11.54 -3.68 -17.96
CA LEU A 169 -10.29 -4.42 -18.08
C LEU A 169 -9.54 -3.90 -19.30
N ALA A 170 -8.56 -3.03 -19.05
CA ALA A 170 -7.74 -2.42 -20.09
C ALA A 170 -6.55 -3.32 -20.46
N GLY A 171 -6.23 -3.38 -21.76
CA GLY A 171 -5.09 -4.16 -22.24
C GLY A 171 -5.41 -5.59 -22.60
N ALA A 172 -6.68 -5.89 -22.98
CA ALA A 172 -7.04 -7.18 -23.56
C ALA A 172 -6.48 -7.33 -24.98
N SER A 173 -5.18 -7.07 -25.15
CA SER A 173 -4.43 -7.02 -26.41
C SER A 173 -3.24 -7.97 -26.35
N ARG A 174 -2.87 -8.51 -27.51
CA ARG A 174 -1.69 -9.38 -27.65
C ARG A 174 -0.43 -8.67 -27.17
N GLY A 175 0.43 -9.39 -26.45
CA GLY A 175 1.65 -8.85 -25.86
C GLY A 175 1.47 -8.09 -24.55
N VAL A 176 0.22 -7.76 -24.19
CA VAL A 176 -0.15 -7.17 -22.89
C VAL A 176 -0.83 -8.23 -22.02
N ILE A 177 -1.82 -8.95 -22.55
CA ILE A 177 -2.47 -10.10 -21.92
C ILE A 177 -2.69 -11.15 -23.03
N PRO A 178 -1.94 -12.28 -23.05
CA PRO A 178 -0.80 -12.59 -22.15
C PRO A 178 0.39 -11.65 -22.34
N LEU A 179 1.14 -11.44 -21.27
CA LEU A 179 2.34 -10.61 -21.32
C LEU A 179 3.42 -11.33 -22.12
N GLU A 180 3.88 -10.73 -23.19
CA GLU A 180 5.01 -11.22 -23.98
C GLU A 180 6.24 -10.36 -23.69
N SER A 181 7.21 -10.90 -22.94
CA SER A 181 8.46 -10.21 -22.63
C SER A 181 9.66 -11.00 -23.15
N PRO A 182 10.59 -10.38 -23.89
CA PRO A 182 11.80 -11.06 -24.33
C PRO A 182 12.62 -11.58 -23.14
N GLY A 183 12.92 -12.89 -23.16
CA GLY A 183 13.77 -13.53 -22.13
C GLY A 183 13.03 -13.97 -20.85
N ARG A 184 11.73 -13.89 -20.80
CA ARG A 184 10.93 -14.43 -19.70
C ARG A 184 9.96 -15.48 -20.24
N GLU A 185 10.07 -16.72 -19.78
CA GLU A 185 9.05 -17.74 -20.02
C GLU A 185 7.84 -17.40 -19.13
N ASN A 186 6.79 -16.88 -19.74
CA ASN A 186 5.51 -16.70 -19.07
C ASN A 186 4.68 -17.96 -19.27
N ASP A 187 4.03 -18.45 -18.21
CA ASP A 187 3.07 -19.55 -18.32
C ASP A 187 1.74 -18.99 -18.88
N PRO A 188 1.34 -19.37 -20.12
CA PRO A 188 0.08 -18.90 -20.70
C PRO A 188 -1.15 -19.32 -19.89
N GLN A 189 -1.06 -20.39 -19.11
CA GLN A 189 -2.14 -20.87 -18.25
C GLN A 189 -2.33 -19.95 -17.02
N GLU A 190 -1.21 -19.47 -16.47
CA GLU A 190 -1.24 -18.51 -15.36
C GLU A 190 -1.82 -17.16 -15.82
N GLU A 191 -1.37 -16.65 -16.98
CA GLU A 191 -1.91 -15.44 -17.59
C GLU A 191 -3.42 -15.56 -17.89
N ARG A 192 -3.85 -16.73 -18.36
CA ARG A 192 -5.29 -17.00 -18.59
C ARG A 192 -6.08 -17.01 -17.28
N ARG A 193 -5.54 -17.61 -16.20
CA ARG A 193 -6.17 -17.58 -14.88
C ARG A 193 -6.29 -16.16 -14.35
N LEU A 194 -5.23 -15.35 -14.54
CA LEU A 194 -5.21 -13.96 -14.12
C LEU A 194 -6.26 -13.13 -14.87
N PHE A 195 -6.37 -13.34 -16.19
CA PHE A 195 -7.40 -12.70 -17.01
C PHE A 195 -8.81 -13.08 -16.54
N TYR A 196 -9.04 -14.38 -16.29
CA TYR A 196 -10.30 -14.88 -15.75
C TYR A 196 -10.63 -14.26 -14.39
N VAL A 197 -9.64 -14.16 -13.49
CA VAL A 197 -9.81 -13.48 -12.20
C VAL A 197 -10.26 -12.04 -12.41
N GLY A 198 -9.66 -11.31 -13.35
CA GLY A 198 -10.06 -9.94 -13.66
C GLY A 198 -11.52 -9.84 -14.15
N MET A 199 -11.92 -10.72 -15.07
CA MET A 199 -13.30 -10.76 -15.57
C MET A 199 -14.33 -11.04 -14.47
N THR A 200 -14.01 -11.99 -13.58
CA THR A 200 -14.89 -12.37 -12.46
C THR A 200 -15.02 -11.32 -11.36
N ARG A 201 -14.34 -10.18 -11.49
CA ARG A 201 -14.49 -9.06 -10.55
C ARG A 201 -15.72 -8.19 -10.82
N ALA A 202 -16.29 -8.31 -12.03
CA ALA A 202 -17.50 -7.59 -12.40
C ALA A 202 -18.75 -8.29 -11.84
N LYS A 203 -19.65 -7.50 -11.21
CA LYS A 203 -20.95 -7.95 -10.73
C LYS A 203 -22.05 -7.72 -11.76
N GLU A 204 -22.03 -6.59 -12.43
CA GLU A 204 -23.10 -6.12 -13.29
C GLU A 204 -22.60 -5.95 -14.72
N GLU A 205 -21.49 -5.26 -14.93
CA GLU A 205 -20.98 -4.94 -16.25
C GLU A 205 -19.48 -5.15 -16.35
N LEU A 206 -19.04 -5.81 -17.43
CA LEU A 206 -17.63 -6.02 -17.77
C LEU A 206 -17.34 -5.39 -19.13
N VAL A 207 -16.42 -4.46 -19.18
CA VAL A 207 -15.93 -3.84 -20.41
C VAL A 207 -14.49 -4.27 -20.66
N LEU A 208 -14.25 -4.97 -21.77
CA LEU A 208 -12.93 -5.42 -22.19
C LEU A 208 -12.39 -4.44 -23.23
N LEU A 209 -11.28 -3.77 -22.94
CA LEU A 209 -10.67 -2.79 -23.84
C LEU A 209 -9.41 -3.37 -24.48
N SER A 210 -9.41 -3.39 -25.81
CA SER A 210 -8.27 -3.82 -26.62
C SER A 210 -7.87 -2.74 -27.63
N TRP A 211 -6.62 -2.74 -28.01
CA TRP A 211 -6.06 -1.91 -29.09
C TRP A 211 -5.06 -2.74 -29.91
N GLY A 212 -4.95 -2.46 -31.20
CA GLY A 212 -4.14 -3.26 -32.11
C GLY A 212 -4.67 -4.69 -32.26
N GLU A 213 -3.82 -5.69 -32.09
CA GLU A 213 -4.21 -7.09 -32.14
C GLU A 213 -4.86 -7.52 -30.82
N ALA A 214 -6.06 -8.06 -30.88
CA ALA A 214 -6.80 -8.51 -29.70
C ALA A 214 -6.10 -9.69 -29.01
N SER A 215 -6.26 -9.78 -27.68
CA SER A 215 -5.78 -10.92 -26.90
C SER A 215 -6.37 -12.23 -27.42
N PRO A 216 -5.58 -13.30 -27.55
CA PRO A 216 -6.11 -14.62 -27.91
C PRO A 216 -7.15 -15.13 -26.90
N PHE A 217 -7.13 -14.67 -25.65
CA PHE A 217 -8.09 -15.07 -24.62
C PHE A 217 -9.50 -14.52 -24.88
N LEU A 218 -9.64 -13.47 -25.67
CA LEU A 218 -10.96 -12.98 -26.10
C LEU A 218 -11.66 -13.99 -27.02
N GLY A 219 -10.89 -14.78 -27.79
CA GLY A 219 -11.42 -15.86 -28.63
C GLY A 219 -12.03 -17.03 -27.86
N ASP A 220 -11.72 -17.17 -26.56
CA ASP A 220 -12.30 -18.19 -25.70
C ASP A 220 -13.70 -17.82 -25.17
N ILE A 221 -14.11 -16.55 -25.34
CA ILE A 221 -15.41 -16.06 -24.89
C ILE A 221 -16.42 -16.29 -26.02
N PRO A 222 -17.55 -16.98 -25.75
CA PRO A 222 -18.57 -17.19 -26.80
C PRO A 222 -19.08 -15.86 -27.37
N SER A 223 -19.04 -15.74 -28.68
CA SER A 223 -19.46 -14.49 -29.41
C SER A 223 -20.88 -14.03 -29.07
N GLN A 224 -21.75 -14.94 -28.66
CA GLN A 224 -23.11 -14.64 -28.21
C GLN A 224 -23.16 -13.85 -26.88
N GLN A 225 -22.08 -13.87 -26.13
CA GLN A 225 -21.95 -13.17 -24.84
C GLN A 225 -21.14 -11.88 -24.95
N LEU A 226 -20.67 -11.53 -26.13
CA LEU A 226 -19.92 -10.33 -26.43
C LEU A 226 -20.71 -9.35 -27.29
N GLN A 227 -20.81 -8.13 -26.83
CA GLN A 227 -21.16 -7.00 -27.67
C GLN A 227 -19.84 -6.30 -28.05
N GLN A 228 -19.51 -6.32 -29.34
CA GLN A 228 -18.28 -5.74 -29.85
C GLN A 228 -18.55 -4.37 -30.45
N GLU A 229 -17.83 -3.38 -29.99
CA GLU A 229 -17.85 -2.02 -30.53
C GLU A 229 -16.45 -1.59 -30.95
N THR A 230 -16.33 -0.93 -32.08
CA THR A 230 -15.07 -0.34 -32.54
C THR A 230 -15.16 1.17 -32.40
N VAL A 231 -14.32 1.74 -31.53
CA VAL A 231 -14.25 3.19 -31.35
C VAL A 231 -13.17 3.75 -32.29
N PRO A 232 -13.48 4.64 -33.23
CA PRO A 232 -12.49 5.26 -34.08
C PRO A 232 -11.57 6.13 -33.21
N LEU A 233 -10.25 6.00 -33.39
CA LEU A 233 -9.27 6.87 -32.78
C LEU A 233 -9.53 8.31 -33.24
N LYS A 234 -9.99 9.18 -32.34
CA LYS A 234 -9.92 10.62 -32.56
C LYS A 234 -8.45 10.99 -32.58
N GLU A 235 -7.94 11.48 -33.69
CA GLU A 235 -6.66 12.17 -33.72
C GLU A 235 -6.72 13.30 -32.70
N ARG A 236 -6.01 13.16 -31.58
CA ARG A 236 -5.81 14.28 -30.68
C ARG A 236 -4.89 15.26 -31.41
N PRO A 237 -5.25 16.54 -31.56
CA PRO A 237 -4.27 17.54 -31.91
C PRO A 237 -3.17 17.42 -30.86
N ALA A 238 -1.90 17.51 -31.32
CA ALA A 238 -0.71 17.37 -30.47
C ALA A 238 -0.55 18.60 -29.53
N GLU A 239 -1.53 18.83 -28.68
CA GLU A 239 -1.39 19.70 -27.52
C GLU A 239 -0.80 18.86 -26.40
N GLN A 240 0.49 19.03 -26.25
CA GLN A 240 1.24 18.51 -25.12
C GLN A 240 0.66 19.15 -23.86
N LEU A 241 -0.18 18.40 -23.12
CA LEU A 241 -0.62 18.79 -21.80
C LEU A 241 0.61 18.84 -20.91
N SER A 242 1.14 20.02 -20.69
CA SER A 242 2.11 20.28 -19.63
C SER A 242 1.40 20.03 -18.31
N LEU A 243 1.77 18.95 -17.62
CA LEU A 243 1.36 18.63 -16.26
C LEU A 243 2.29 19.36 -15.27
N PHE A 244 2.22 20.70 -15.26
CA PHE A 244 2.76 21.56 -14.19
C PHE A 244 1.90 22.80 -14.05
#